data_5b47f2e8ec1f2f9fd19d1f4d67c0073e
#
_entry.id   5b47f2e8ec1f2f9fd19d1f4d67c0073e
#
_cell.length_a   1.000
_cell.length_b   1.000
_cell.length_c   1.000
_cell.angle_alpha   90.00
_cell.angle_beta   90.00
_cell.angle_gamma   90.00
#
_symmetry.space_group_name_H-M   'P 1'
#
loop_
_entity.id
_entity.type
_entity.pdbx_description
1 polymer ?
#
loop_
_entity_poly.entity_id
_entity_poly.type
_entity_poly.pdbx_seq_one_letter_code
_entity_poly.pdbx_strand_id
1 'polypeptide(L)'
;MKNWLLSILCVGTHILSAQSSDTLSTATILAEGLDFSENRTVVDSIQLGLLDIATYLQKDSRFQIRQYAPGSIATLNLGGANSAQSRVIWEGIDISSMASGVIDLSLVPSVLLPKNGISSGANAALGSESGMIGGLDLSWRASGKSFFTTTFGVNSIGLRSFVVQNGGEFAGVRYRSFIKTEQSDNAYPYTLGSNDFTMRGMEYSTLTVLQRYQGKVGRVRWNTNIWYTEGTKNSRGSVLTAGNLNHLEDRSVRGLFAAHKRDVKATLFYGKEWQAYTDTASFLNLRDTNTYDQVSLRLAKDHKRYASNVVASYVRGAGTSRNVSLIQINASHLQRFGEYISVLGKASFWNETGFGGAQVNWTGKNHLGNHHMTAGTFYRLPTINELFWTPGGNPDLLAERSYGAKYSLAKKWEDVSLFVSTDQLYFTNLIQWTPGANGFWSPDNIEQAYTSTSSIIGSYHYGSWFNEISLTHQYSRILEAVIAGNEGTSLLYRPDFNAVYTIVYDAGVFNTQLRTHYVGQRQTLRDNSPLGTMPSELWLDLSVTSKIFNKLRLLLTVHNLTGAERNFFLNYPLPGRHYSITLQLNSKS
;
A
#
# COMPACT_ATOMS: atom_id res chain seq x y z
N MET A 1 39.25 -21.73 7.79
CA MET A 1 37.89 -21.67 8.30
C MET A 1 36.92 -22.27 7.27
N LYS A 2 37.00 -23.53 7.09
CA LYS A 2 36.10 -24.41 6.31
C LYS A 2 35.79 -25.57 7.25
N ASN A 3 34.51 -25.93 7.46
CA ASN A 3 34.00 -27.10 8.17
C ASN A 3 33.12 -26.83 9.38
N TRP A 4 32.05 -25.97 9.23
CA TRP A 4 30.98 -25.91 10.25
C TRP A 4 29.56 -25.82 9.65
N LEU A 5 29.36 -26.18 8.38
CA LEU A 5 28.04 -26.04 7.69
C LEU A 5 27.41 -27.38 7.26
N LEU A 6 27.91 -28.50 7.73
CA LEU A 6 27.47 -29.84 7.24
C LEU A 6 26.91 -30.80 8.31
N SER A 7 26.53 -30.35 9.49
CA SER A 7 26.06 -31.23 10.57
C SER A 7 24.60 -31.08 11.00
N ILE A 8 23.69 -30.52 10.20
CA ILE A 8 22.24 -30.46 10.48
C ILE A 8 21.44 -31.13 9.35
N LEU A 9 21.87 -32.27 8.89
CA LEU A 9 21.12 -33.04 7.89
C LEU A 9 21.15 -34.52 8.26
N CYS A 10 20.31 -34.93 9.21
CA CYS A 10 19.81 -36.30 9.34
C CYS A 10 18.92 -36.42 10.57
N VAL A 11 17.59 -36.29 10.47
CA VAL A 11 16.61 -36.98 11.31
C VAL A 11 15.32 -37.22 10.52
N GLY A 12 15.09 -38.47 10.26
CA GLY A 12 13.89 -39.29 10.21
C GLY A 12 12.60 -38.77 9.58
N THR A 13 12.24 -39.42 8.49
CA THR A 13 10.93 -39.43 7.83
C THR A 13 9.84 -40.02 8.72
N HIS A 14 8.79 -39.25 9.04
CA HIS A 14 7.44 -39.76 9.25
C HIS A 14 6.44 -38.85 8.54
N ILE A 15 5.82 -39.42 7.50
CA ILE A 15 4.73 -38.84 6.75
C ILE A 15 3.47 -38.93 7.61
N LEU A 16 2.95 -37.78 8.03
CA LEU A 16 1.57 -37.61 8.47
C LEU A 16 0.98 -36.42 7.73
N SER A 17 0.08 -36.73 6.81
CA SER A 17 -0.76 -35.76 6.14
C SER A 17 -1.68 -35.09 7.17
N ALA A 18 -1.40 -33.87 7.54
CA ALA A 18 -2.32 -33.02 8.29
C ALA A 18 -2.87 -31.95 7.34
N GLN A 19 -4.17 -32.03 7.09
CA GLN A 19 -4.92 -30.90 6.55
C GLN A 19 -4.68 -29.69 7.45
N SER A 20 -4.04 -28.67 6.90
CA SER A 20 -3.79 -27.42 7.61
C SER A 20 -5.07 -26.59 7.61
N SER A 21 -5.79 -26.58 8.72
CA SER A 21 -6.62 -25.43 9.04
C SER A 21 -5.68 -24.28 9.38
N ASP A 22 -5.45 -23.38 8.44
CA ASP A 22 -4.77 -22.12 8.70
C ASP A 22 -5.60 -21.34 9.70
N THR A 23 -5.15 -21.28 10.94
CA THR A 23 -5.73 -20.39 11.94
C THR A 23 -5.56 -18.96 11.46
N LEU A 24 -6.68 -18.32 11.24
CA LEU A 24 -6.83 -16.91 10.92
C LEU A 24 -5.96 -16.05 11.84
N SER A 25 -5.15 -15.18 11.25
CA SER A 25 -4.46 -14.16 12.02
C SER A 25 -5.52 -13.22 12.63
N THR A 26 -5.27 -12.69 13.82
CA THR A 26 -6.17 -11.77 14.51
C THR A 26 -6.54 -10.55 13.67
N ALA A 27 -5.68 -10.16 12.74
CA ALA A 27 -5.98 -9.13 11.73
C ALA A 27 -7.19 -9.49 10.84
N THR A 28 -7.43 -10.77 10.58
CA THR A 28 -8.55 -11.22 9.74
C THR A 28 -9.91 -11.07 10.41
N ILE A 29 -9.98 -11.01 11.74
CA ILE A 29 -11.24 -10.84 12.47
C ILE A 29 -11.62 -9.36 12.60
N LEU A 30 -10.63 -8.46 12.56
CA LEU A 30 -10.84 -7.01 12.66
C LEU A 30 -10.79 -6.30 11.31
N ALA A 31 -10.16 -6.91 10.33
CA ALA A 31 -10.23 -6.43 8.96
C ALA A 31 -11.40 -7.16 8.29
N GLU A 32 -12.54 -6.50 8.15
CA GLU A 32 -13.38 -6.77 7.00
C GLU A 32 -12.58 -6.36 5.76
N GLY A 33 -11.58 -7.18 5.47
CA GLY A 33 -10.92 -7.14 4.20
C GLY A 33 -11.95 -7.55 3.18
N LEU A 34 -12.29 -6.66 2.28
CA LEU A 34 -12.94 -7.07 1.06
C LEU A 34 -12.09 -8.17 0.44
N ASP A 35 -12.71 -9.29 0.20
CA ASP A 35 -12.05 -10.40 -0.46
C ASP A 35 -11.86 -10.04 -1.94
N PHE A 36 -10.78 -9.30 -2.25
CA PHE A 36 -10.37 -9.02 -3.64
C PHE A 36 -10.16 -10.28 -4.47
N SER A 37 -10.16 -11.46 -3.85
CA SER A 37 -9.84 -12.69 -4.55
C SER A 37 -11.04 -13.38 -5.16
N GLU A 38 -12.23 -13.17 -4.62
CA GLU A 38 -13.43 -13.82 -5.17
C GLU A 38 -13.77 -13.27 -6.56
N ASN A 39 -13.40 -11.99 -6.82
CA ASN A 39 -13.70 -11.29 -8.06
C ASN A 39 -12.47 -11.07 -8.96
N ARG A 40 -11.34 -11.77 -8.69
CA ARG A 40 -10.14 -11.65 -9.56
C ARG A 40 -10.38 -12.25 -10.92
N THR A 41 -10.25 -11.42 -11.93
CA THR A 41 -10.30 -11.84 -13.32
C THR A 41 -9.01 -12.54 -13.75
N VAL A 42 -8.99 -13.17 -14.93
CA VAL A 42 -7.76 -13.75 -15.51
C VAL A 42 -6.73 -12.65 -15.77
N VAL A 43 -7.18 -11.47 -16.23
CA VAL A 43 -6.33 -10.28 -16.42
C VAL A 43 -5.66 -9.89 -15.12
N ASP A 44 -6.43 -9.78 -14.02
CA ASP A 44 -5.90 -9.41 -12.71
C ASP A 44 -4.88 -10.43 -12.18
N SER A 45 -5.07 -11.71 -12.48
CA SER A 45 -4.13 -12.76 -12.08
C SER A 45 -2.76 -12.63 -12.76
N ILE A 46 -2.72 -12.19 -14.03
CA ILE A 46 -1.48 -11.92 -14.76
C ILE A 46 -0.83 -10.64 -14.22
N GLN A 47 -1.63 -9.60 -14.05
CA GLN A 47 -1.18 -8.29 -13.59
C GLN A 47 -0.70 -8.30 -12.14
N LEU A 48 -1.24 -9.15 -11.28
CA LEU A 48 -0.83 -9.26 -9.88
C LEU A 48 0.66 -9.57 -9.68
N GLY A 49 1.31 -10.28 -10.60
CA GLY A 49 2.76 -10.51 -10.54
C GLY A 49 3.58 -9.44 -11.26
N LEU A 50 2.96 -8.70 -12.18
CA LEU A 50 3.65 -7.76 -13.06
C LEU A 50 3.65 -6.33 -12.50
N LEU A 51 2.51 -5.87 -11.97
CA LEU A 51 2.33 -4.50 -11.50
C LEU A 51 2.95 -4.30 -10.11
N ASP A 52 3.31 -3.06 -9.80
CA ASP A 52 3.47 -2.61 -8.43
C ASP A 52 2.10 -2.48 -7.73
N ILE A 53 2.13 -2.33 -6.40
CA ILE A 53 0.88 -2.28 -5.63
C ILE A 53 0.10 -0.98 -5.85
N ALA A 54 0.79 0.13 -6.15
CA ALA A 54 0.16 1.41 -6.43
C ALA A 54 -0.72 1.34 -7.68
N THR A 55 -0.16 0.82 -8.77
CA THR A 55 -0.89 0.61 -10.03
C THR A 55 -2.03 -0.41 -9.86
N TYR A 56 -1.82 -1.46 -9.05
CA TYR A 56 -2.85 -2.46 -8.79
C TYR A 56 -4.03 -1.90 -8.00
N LEU A 57 -3.79 -1.06 -6.98
CA LEU A 57 -4.83 -0.48 -6.13
C LEU A 57 -5.70 0.57 -6.85
N GLN A 58 -5.22 1.20 -7.91
CA GLN A 58 -6.04 2.13 -8.73
C GLN A 58 -7.27 1.49 -9.37
N LYS A 59 -7.38 0.17 -9.32
CA LYS A 59 -8.55 -0.58 -9.80
C LYS A 59 -9.78 -0.47 -8.91
N ASP A 60 -9.67 0.18 -7.76
CA ASP A 60 -10.72 0.33 -6.75
C ASP A 60 -10.82 1.80 -6.34
N SER A 61 -12.02 2.35 -6.40
CA SER A 61 -12.30 3.77 -6.16
C SER A 61 -11.94 4.28 -4.75
N ARG A 62 -11.80 3.37 -3.78
CA ARG A 62 -11.48 3.70 -2.39
C ARG A 62 -10.02 4.13 -2.20
N PHE A 63 -9.14 3.74 -3.13
CA PHE A 63 -7.70 4.02 -3.05
C PHE A 63 -7.34 5.21 -3.93
N GLN A 64 -6.90 6.25 -3.29
CA GLN A 64 -6.34 7.39 -3.99
C GLN A 64 -4.82 7.28 -4.00
N ILE A 65 -4.28 6.88 -5.14
CA ILE A 65 -2.83 6.83 -5.35
C ILE A 65 -2.38 8.16 -5.94
N ARG A 66 -1.33 8.73 -5.37
CA ARG A 66 -0.68 9.94 -5.87
C ARG A 66 0.70 9.58 -6.39
N GLN A 67 0.97 9.95 -7.63
CA GLN A 67 2.27 9.78 -8.30
C GLN A 67 2.45 10.84 -9.39
N TYR A 68 3.69 11.20 -9.69
CA TYR A 68 3.99 12.21 -10.72
C TYR A 68 4.01 11.63 -12.14
N ALA A 69 4.40 10.37 -12.28
CA ALA A 69 4.41 9.60 -13.53
C ALA A 69 4.39 8.10 -13.19
N PRO A 70 4.13 7.19 -14.16
CA PRO A 70 4.29 5.76 -13.95
C PRO A 70 5.67 5.42 -13.37
N GLY A 71 5.72 4.58 -12.33
CA GLY A 71 6.97 4.19 -11.65
C GLY A 71 7.66 5.28 -10.81
N SER A 72 7.18 6.52 -10.79
CA SER A 72 7.65 7.54 -9.84
C SER A 72 7.21 7.20 -8.42
N ILE A 73 7.66 7.99 -7.43
CA ILE A 73 7.18 7.83 -6.04
C ILE A 73 5.66 7.80 -6.03
N ALA A 74 5.12 6.73 -5.45
CA ALA A 74 3.68 6.52 -5.33
C ALA A 74 3.26 6.41 -3.88
N THR A 75 2.28 7.21 -3.45
CA THR A 75 1.76 7.24 -2.09
C THR A 75 0.28 6.94 -2.03
N LEU A 76 -0.16 6.31 -0.95
CA LEU A 76 -1.54 5.92 -0.73
C LEU A 76 -2.25 6.91 0.21
N ASN A 77 -3.38 7.42 -0.22
CA ASN A 77 -4.32 8.11 0.66
C ASN A 77 -5.57 7.25 0.84
N LEU A 78 -5.98 7.05 2.07
CA LEU A 78 -7.17 6.30 2.47
C LEU A 78 -8.12 7.20 3.25
N GLY A 79 -9.43 7.03 3.06
CA GLY A 79 -10.45 7.60 3.94
C GLY A 79 -10.32 9.11 4.16
N GLY A 80 -9.79 9.85 3.18
CA GLY A 80 -9.60 11.28 3.31
C GLY A 80 -8.37 11.73 4.10
N ALA A 81 -7.49 10.82 4.51
CA ALA A 81 -6.24 11.14 5.17
C ALA A 81 -5.04 11.25 4.22
N ASN A 82 -3.94 11.79 4.70
CA ASN A 82 -2.69 11.81 3.95
C ASN A 82 -1.94 10.47 4.09
N SER A 83 -0.92 10.27 3.25
CA SER A 83 -0.17 9.02 3.19
C SER A 83 0.56 8.66 4.48
N ALA A 84 1.01 9.64 5.26
CA ALA A 84 1.69 9.40 6.54
C ALA A 84 0.75 8.89 7.65
N GLN A 85 -0.56 9.03 7.44
CA GLN A 85 -1.60 8.57 8.39
C GLN A 85 -2.03 7.13 8.15
N SER A 86 -1.64 6.54 7.00
CA SER A 86 -1.85 5.13 6.66
C SER A 86 -0.56 4.33 6.90
N ARG A 87 -0.68 3.04 7.23
CA ARG A 87 0.48 2.18 7.48
C ARG A 87 0.55 1.02 6.51
N VAL A 88 1.77 0.55 6.26
CA VAL A 88 2.01 -0.66 5.49
C VAL A 88 2.70 -1.67 6.39
N ILE A 89 1.97 -2.75 6.68
CA ILE A 89 2.38 -3.80 7.61
C ILE A 89 2.79 -5.04 6.82
N TRP A 90 3.95 -5.58 7.09
CA TRP A 90 4.42 -6.84 6.51
C TRP A 90 4.56 -7.92 7.58
N GLU A 91 3.73 -8.96 7.50
CA GLU A 91 3.70 -10.07 8.48
C GLU A 91 3.55 -9.58 9.94
N GLY A 92 2.93 -8.41 10.14
CA GLY A 92 2.66 -7.81 11.44
C GLY A 92 3.72 -6.83 11.95
N ILE A 93 4.70 -6.46 11.13
CA ILE A 93 5.71 -5.43 11.39
C ILE A 93 5.44 -4.25 10.46
N ASP A 94 5.46 -3.03 10.97
CA ASP A 94 5.40 -1.80 10.18
C ASP A 94 6.69 -1.65 9.36
N ILE A 95 6.55 -1.52 8.05
CA ILE A 95 7.62 -1.33 7.09
C ILE A 95 7.56 0.02 6.37
N SER A 96 6.74 0.94 6.88
CA SER A 96 6.76 2.33 6.41
C SER A 96 8.17 2.90 6.61
N SER A 97 8.62 3.78 5.70
CA SER A 97 9.97 4.35 5.80
C SER A 97 10.20 4.98 7.17
N MET A 98 11.31 4.68 7.77
CA MET A 98 11.70 5.21 9.08
C MET A 98 11.91 6.72 9.03
N ALA A 99 12.29 7.25 7.89
CA ALA A 99 12.49 8.68 7.67
C ALA A 99 11.17 9.44 7.54
N SER A 100 10.37 9.07 6.55
CA SER A 100 9.16 9.82 6.11
C SER A 100 7.86 9.26 6.67
N GLY A 101 7.87 8.09 7.29
CA GLY A 101 6.64 7.39 7.71
C GLY A 101 5.79 6.87 6.55
N VAL A 102 6.26 7.02 5.31
CA VAL A 102 5.55 6.64 4.08
C VAL A 102 6.41 5.67 3.29
N ILE A 103 5.82 4.61 2.77
CA ILE A 103 6.49 3.71 1.83
C ILE A 103 6.18 4.12 0.39
N ASP A 104 7.18 4.08 -0.47
CA ASP A 104 6.97 4.21 -1.91
C ASP A 104 6.33 2.93 -2.46
N LEU A 105 5.03 3.00 -2.75
CA LEU A 105 4.25 1.86 -3.22
C LEU A 105 4.64 1.39 -4.63
N SER A 106 5.33 2.21 -5.42
CA SER A 106 5.86 1.77 -6.72
C SER A 106 6.99 0.74 -6.58
N LEU A 107 7.61 0.66 -5.41
CA LEU A 107 8.63 -0.34 -5.07
C LEU A 107 8.06 -1.59 -4.38
N VAL A 108 6.75 -1.63 -4.12
CA VAL A 108 6.08 -2.75 -3.46
C VAL A 108 5.40 -3.63 -4.52
N PRO A 109 5.81 -4.89 -4.71
CA PRO A 109 5.17 -5.75 -5.70
C PRO A 109 3.76 -6.16 -5.25
N SER A 110 2.79 -6.08 -6.14
CA SER A 110 1.39 -6.40 -5.86
C SER A 110 1.15 -7.87 -5.44
N VAL A 111 2.10 -8.76 -5.72
CA VAL A 111 2.05 -10.16 -5.28
C VAL A 111 2.05 -10.33 -3.75
N LEU A 112 2.46 -9.31 -3.01
CA LEU A 112 2.42 -9.27 -1.55
C LEU A 112 1.02 -8.93 -0.99
N LEU A 113 0.09 -8.48 -1.84
CA LEU A 113 -1.27 -8.16 -1.42
C LEU A 113 -2.07 -9.47 -1.18
N PRO A 114 -2.38 -9.81 0.07
CA PRO A 114 -3.20 -11.00 0.36
C PRO A 114 -4.65 -10.77 -0.03
N LYS A 115 -5.45 -11.82 0.04
CA LYS A 115 -6.87 -11.78 -0.27
C LYS A 115 -7.62 -10.72 0.54
N ASN A 116 -7.27 -10.55 1.82
CA ASN A 116 -7.93 -9.69 2.79
C ASN A 116 -6.95 -8.69 3.41
N GLY A 117 -6.03 -8.13 2.62
CA GLY A 117 -4.91 -7.35 3.14
C GLY A 117 -5.12 -5.85 3.22
N ILE A 118 -6.34 -5.37 3.08
CA ILE A 118 -6.63 -3.94 3.15
C ILE A 118 -7.59 -3.68 4.28
N SER A 119 -7.16 -2.88 5.24
CA SER A 119 -8.04 -2.29 6.24
C SER A 119 -8.20 -0.79 5.92
N SER A 120 -9.41 -0.32 5.80
CA SER A 120 -9.72 1.09 5.56
C SER A 120 -10.52 1.69 6.73
N GLY A 121 -10.40 2.99 6.90
CA GLY A 121 -11.14 3.76 7.89
C GLY A 121 -10.63 3.60 9.32
N ALA A 122 -11.51 3.85 10.29
CA ALA A 122 -11.21 3.82 11.72
C ALA A 122 -10.78 2.43 12.27
N ASN A 123 -10.34 1.54 11.42
CA ASN A 123 -9.91 0.19 11.79
C ASN A 123 -8.39 0.09 11.79
N ALA A 124 -7.77 0.49 12.88
CA ALA A 124 -6.33 0.31 13.05
C ALA A 124 -5.99 -1.18 13.22
N ALA A 125 -5.19 -1.73 12.32
CA ALA A 125 -4.73 -3.10 12.41
C ALA A 125 -4.04 -3.39 13.74
N LEU A 126 -4.28 -4.57 14.31
CA LEU A 126 -3.51 -5.07 15.44
C LEU A 126 -2.04 -5.18 15.04
N GLY A 127 -1.17 -4.46 15.72
CA GLY A 127 0.26 -4.50 15.50
C GLY A 127 0.84 -3.31 14.73
N SER A 128 0.03 -2.43 14.16
CA SER A 128 0.54 -1.17 13.64
C SER A 128 0.87 -0.20 14.77
N GLU A 129 2.03 0.40 14.66
CA GLU A 129 2.61 1.24 15.71
C GLU A 129 1.81 2.51 15.92
N SER A 130 1.39 3.16 14.87
CA SER A 130 0.64 4.41 14.93
C SER A 130 -0.07 4.64 13.60
N GLY A 131 -1.18 4.00 13.37
CA GLY A 131 -2.01 4.27 12.19
C GLY A 131 -3.29 4.95 12.60
N MET A 132 -3.64 6.05 11.95
CA MET A 132 -4.91 6.75 12.22
C MET A 132 -6.04 6.22 11.35
N ILE A 133 -5.73 5.67 10.17
CA ILE A 133 -6.75 5.34 9.17
C ILE A 133 -6.38 4.08 8.42
N GLY A 134 -6.41 2.94 9.09
CA GLY A 134 -6.16 1.68 8.42
C GLY A 134 -4.81 1.58 7.73
N GLY A 135 -4.69 0.68 6.78
CA GLY A 135 -3.44 0.45 6.03
C GLY A 135 -3.49 -0.79 5.14
N LEU A 136 -2.33 -1.12 4.61
CA LEU A 136 -2.10 -2.33 3.84
C LEU A 136 -1.42 -3.37 4.73
N ASP A 137 -2.03 -4.56 4.84
CA ASP A 137 -1.40 -5.71 5.48
C ASP A 137 -0.85 -6.62 4.38
N LEU A 138 0.46 -6.65 4.26
CA LEU A 138 1.16 -7.41 3.23
C LEU A 138 1.54 -8.80 3.77
N SER A 139 1.26 -9.81 2.99
CA SER A 139 1.69 -11.17 3.29
C SER A 139 1.93 -11.98 2.02
N TRP A 140 2.75 -13.01 2.13
CA TRP A 140 3.06 -13.86 1.01
C TRP A 140 3.21 -15.31 1.48
N ARG A 141 2.41 -16.22 0.92
CA ARG A 141 2.42 -17.61 1.35
C ARG A 141 3.31 -18.46 0.44
N ALA A 142 4.07 -19.36 1.01
CA ALA A 142 4.80 -20.37 0.24
C ALA A 142 3.82 -21.38 -0.38
N SER A 143 4.16 -21.86 -1.58
CA SER A 143 3.36 -22.84 -2.29
C SER A 143 3.71 -24.26 -1.82
N GLY A 144 2.69 -25.09 -1.59
CA GLY A 144 2.87 -26.52 -1.43
C GLY A 144 2.91 -27.30 -2.74
N LYS A 145 2.54 -26.64 -3.87
CA LYS A 145 2.60 -27.23 -5.21
C LYS A 145 3.75 -26.59 -5.98
N SER A 146 4.49 -27.43 -6.71
CA SER A 146 5.56 -26.93 -7.59
C SER A 146 4.95 -26.13 -8.74
N PHE A 147 5.51 -24.96 -9.00
CA PHE A 147 5.18 -24.13 -10.16
C PHE A 147 6.39 -23.30 -10.57
N PHE A 148 6.40 -22.92 -11.84
CA PHE A 148 7.34 -21.96 -12.39
C PHE A 148 6.58 -21.10 -13.39
N THR A 149 6.72 -19.78 -13.26
CA THR A 149 6.08 -18.80 -14.12
C THR A 149 7.07 -17.73 -14.51
N THR A 150 7.15 -17.43 -15.79
CA THR A 150 7.91 -16.30 -16.33
C THR A 150 6.95 -15.35 -17.02
N THR A 151 7.09 -14.07 -16.76
CA THR A 151 6.25 -13.03 -17.37
C THR A 151 7.16 -11.95 -17.96
N PHE A 152 6.92 -11.57 -19.19
CA PHE A 152 7.59 -10.49 -19.89
C PHE A 152 6.55 -9.46 -20.34
N GLY A 153 6.80 -8.18 -20.06
CA GLY A 153 5.93 -7.06 -20.40
C GLY A 153 6.68 -5.93 -21.06
N VAL A 154 6.07 -5.33 -22.07
CA VAL A 154 6.55 -4.10 -22.73
C VAL A 154 5.38 -3.16 -22.98
N ASN A 155 5.65 -1.86 -23.04
CA ASN A 155 4.65 -0.89 -23.47
C ASN A 155 5.24 0.16 -24.41
N SER A 156 4.38 0.97 -25.01
CA SER A 156 4.75 1.97 -26.01
C SER A 156 5.38 3.25 -25.42
N ILE A 157 5.46 3.38 -24.09
CA ILE A 157 6.14 4.50 -23.42
C ILE A 157 7.53 4.10 -22.86
N GLY A 158 8.07 2.98 -23.33
CA GLY A 158 9.43 2.54 -23.01
C GLY A 158 9.55 1.56 -21.85
N LEU A 159 8.44 1.08 -21.25
CA LEU A 159 8.47 0.06 -20.18
C LEU A 159 8.96 -1.28 -20.73
N ARG A 160 9.86 -1.91 -20.00
CA ARG A 160 10.29 -3.30 -20.12
C ARG A 160 10.31 -3.93 -18.74
N SER A 161 9.57 -5.01 -18.57
CA SER A 161 9.42 -5.71 -17.30
C SER A 161 9.64 -7.20 -17.48
N PHE A 162 10.36 -7.81 -16.55
CA PHE A 162 10.62 -9.24 -16.53
C PHE A 162 10.39 -9.78 -15.12
N VAL A 163 9.59 -10.85 -15.00
CA VAL A 163 9.23 -11.46 -13.72
C VAL A 163 9.45 -12.96 -13.77
N VAL A 164 10.11 -13.50 -12.76
CA VAL A 164 10.21 -14.94 -12.54
C VAL A 164 9.61 -15.26 -11.17
N GLN A 165 8.73 -16.24 -11.15
CA GLN A 165 8.16 -16.78 -9.93
C GLN A 165 8.31 -18.31 -9.92
N ASN A 166 8.71 -18.86 -8.81
CA ASN A 166 8.66 -20.29 -8.61
C ASN A 166 8.28 -20.64 -7.18
N GLY A 167 7.90 -21.86 -6.96
CA GLY A 167 7.60 -22.37 -5.64
C GLY A 167 7.44 -23.86 -5.66
N GLY A 168 7.44 -24.45 -4.47
CA GLY A 168 7.33 -25.89 -4.30
C GLY A 168 7.63 -26.32 -2.88
N GLU A 169 7.84 -27.62 -2.72
CA GLU A 169 8.22 -28.23 -1.45
C GLU A 169 9.41 -29.16 -1.67
N PHE A 170 10.42 -29.03 -0.83
CA PHE A 170 11.60 -29.91 -0.80
C PHE A 170 11.96 -30.26 0.66
N ALA A 171 12.10 -31.52 0.96
CA ALA A 171 12.43 -32.03 2.28
C ALA A 171 11.54 -31.46 3.42
N GLY A 172 10.24 -31.32 3.17
CA GLY A 172 9.28 -30.78 4.14
C GLY A 172 9.32 -29.25 4.33
N VAL A 173 10.17 -28.56 3.57
CA VAL A 173 10.24 -27.10 3.53
C VAL A 173 9.55 -26.60 2.27
N ARG A 174 8.49 -25.80 2.44
CA ARG A 174 7.85 -25.10 1.34
C ARG A 174 8.59 -23.82 1.05
N TYR A 175 8.75 -23.50 -0.23
CA TYR A 175 9.41 -22.29 -0.64
C TYR A 175 8.60 -21.56 -1.72
N ARG A 176 8.85 -20.27 -1.83
CA ARG A 176 8.40 -19.43 -2.94
C ARG A 176 9.42 -18.33 -3.20
N SER A 177 9.71 -18.13 -4.46
CA SER A 177 10.63 -17.10 -4.95
C SER A 177 9.93 -16.18 -5.95
N PHE A 178 10.28 -14.91 -5.92
CA PHE A 178 9.83 -13.91 -6.85
C PHE A 178 11.00 -12.97 -7.16
N ILE A 179 11.25 -12.75 -8.44
CA ILE A 179 12.23 -11.78 -8.93
C ILE A 179 11.54 -10.94 -10.00
N LYS A 180 11.58 -9.62 -9.86
CA LYS A 180 11.08 -8.67 -10.85
C LYS A 180 12.17 -7.65 -11.15
N THR A 181 12.42 -7.40 -12.43
CA THR A 181 13.14 -6.23 -12.89
C THR A 181 12.26 -5.43 -13.84
N GLU A 182 12.34 -4.13 -13.74
CA GLU A 182 11.54 -3.22 -14.53
C GLU A 182 12.33 -1.95 -14.82
N GLN A 183 12.21 -1.44 -16.04
CA GLN A 183 12.77 -0.15 -16.45
C GLN A 183 11.84 0.53 -17.44
N SER A 184 11.83 1.86 -17.43
CA SER A 184 11.07 2.66 -18.39
C SER A 184 11.76 3.97 -18.70
N ASP A 185 11.71 4.37 -19.95
CA ASP A 185 12.12 5.70 -20.38
C ASP A 185 11.04 6.75 -20.06
N ASN A 186 9.79 6.32 -19.79
CA ASN A 186 8.64 7.20 -19.57
C ASN A 186 8.55 8.35 -20.59
N ALA A 187 8.83 8.04 -21.85
CA ALA A 187 8.75 8.99 -22.94
C ALA A 187 7.37 8.94 -23.58
N TYR A 188 6.57 9.97 -23.37
CA TYR A 188 5.21 10.03 -23.90
C TYR A 188 4.80 11.45 -24.28
N PRO A 189 3.93 11.61 -25.30
CA PRO A 189 3.43 12.92 -25.70
C PRO A 189 2.46 13.48 -24.65
N TYR A 190 2.46 14.80 -24.50
CA TYR A 190 1.46 15.56 -23.76
C TYR A 190 1.25 16.92 -24.43
N THR A 191 0.07 17.52 -24.22
CA THR A 191 -0.28 18.83 -24.75
C THR A 191 -0.24 19.88 -23.65
N LEU A 192 0.32 21.04 -23.93
CA LEU A 192 0.30 22.21 -23.05
C LEU A 192 -0.14 23.43 -23.82
N GLY A 193 -1.35 23.91 -23.54
CA GLY A 193 -2.01 24.91 -24.37
C GLY A 193 -2.32 24.35 -25.76
N SER A 194 -1.77 24.95 -26.81
CA SER A 194 -1.92 24.50 -28.21
C SER A 194 -0.72 23.72 -28.75
N ASN A 195 0.28 23.45 -27.92
CA ASN A 195 1.53 22.82 -28.38
C ASN A 195 1.70 21.42 -27.81
N ASP A 196 2.20 20.52 -28.66
CA ASP A 196 2.55 19.15 -28.28
C ASP A 196 4.01 19.04 -27.87
N PHE A 197 4.25 18.33 -26.78
CA PHE A 197 5.56 18.08 -26.19
C PHE A 197 5.74 16.60 -25.91
N THR A 198 6.98 16.20 -25.65
CA THR A 198 7.31 14.86 -25.17
C THR A 198 7.83 14.93 -23.75
N MET A 199 7.21 14.20 -22.82
CA MET A 199 7.73 14.02 -21.46
C MET A 199 9.05 13.29 -21.52
N ARG A 200 10.04 13.79 -20.77
CA ARG A 200 11.37 13.21 -20.56
C ARG A 200 11.85 13.57 -19.16
N GLY A 201 12.83 12.85 -18.63
CA GLY A 201 13.35 13.07 -17.29
C GLY A 201 12.50 12.42 -16.19
N MET A 202 11.75 11.37 -16.54
CA MET A 202 10.95 10.56 -15.62
C MET A 202 11.32 9.08 -15.72
N GLU A 203 12.54 8.80 -16.17
CA GLU A 203 13.07 7.45 -16.32
C GLU A 203 13.19 6.78 -14.96
N TYR A 204 12.98 5.47 -14.93
CA TYR A 204 13.17 4.68 -13.72
C TYR A 204 13.67 3.26 -14.02
N SER A 205 14.32 2.66 -13.03
CA SER A 205 14.59 1.24 -13.01
C SER A 205 14.39 0.66 -11.62
N THR A 206 13.90 -0.59 -11.53
CA THR A 206 13.68 -1.27 -10.26
C THR A 206 14.11 -2.73 -10.33
N LEU A 207 14.60 -3.26 -9.21
CA LEU A 207 14.82 -4.68 -8.97
C LEU A 207 14.17 -5.06 -7.65
N THR A 208 13.35 -6.12 -7.66
CA THR A 208 12.74 -6.67 -6.46
C THR A 208 12.99 -8.16 -6.38
N VAL A 209 13.44 -8.64 -5.23
CA VAL A 209 13.66 -10.06 -4.93
C VAL A 209 12.92 -10.40 -3.65
N LEU A 210 12.03 -11.40 -3.71
CA LEU A 210 11.35 -11.96 -2.56
C LEU A 210 11.67 -13.44 -2.44
N GLN A 211 11.99 -13.88 -1.23
CA GLN A 211 12.20 -15.28 -0.89
C GLN A 211 11.42 -15.62 0.36
N ARG A 212 10.67 -16.72 0.34
CA ARG A 212 9.99 -17.25 1.50
C ARG A 212 10.27 -18.73 1.65
N TYR A 213 10.57 -19.12 2.87
CA TYR A 213 10.69 -20.51 3.30
C TYR A 213 9.78 -20.72 4.50
N GLN A 214 9.10 -21.84 4.55
CA GLN A 214 8.30 -22.23 5.70
C GLN A 214 8.36 -23.73 5.94
N GLY A 215 8.36 -24.11 7.20
CA GLY A 215 8.44 -25.51 7.59
C GLY A 215 7.92 -25.75 9.00
N LYS A 216 8.12 -26.98 9.48
CA LYS A 216 7.71 -27.41 10.80
C LYS A 216 8.82 -28.22 11.43
N VAL A 217 9.11 -27.96 12.71
CA VAL A 217 10.02 -28.75 13.54
C VAL A 217 9.26 -29.15 14.82
N GLY A 218 8.95 -30.40 14.98
CA GLY A 218 8.09 -30.85 16.06
C GLY A 218 6.71 -30.17 16.02
N ARG A 219 6.39 -29.43 17.08
CA ARG A 219 5.12 -28.68 17.19
C ARG A 219 5.26 -27.19 16.82
N VAL A 220 6.46 -26.75 16.41
CA VAL A 220 6.73 -25.36 16.03
C VAL A 220 6.68 -25.24 14.52
N ARG A 221 5.83 -24.37 14.01
CA ARG A 221 5.87 -23.92 12.61
C ARG A 221 6.77 -22.71 12.53
N TRP A 222 7.55 -22.60 11.49
CA TRP A 222 8.43 -21.47 11.25
C TRP A 222 8.32 -20.99 9.82
N ASN A 223 8.63 -19.71 9.62
CA ASN A 223 8.84 -19.14 8.30
C ASN A 223 9.94 -18.09 8.34
N THR A 224 10.65 -17.98 7.21
CA THR A 224 11.64 -16.94 6.94
C THR A 224 11.27 -16.25 5.66
N ASN A 225 11.32 -14.92 5.67
CA ASN A 225 11.08 -14.09 4.51
C ASN A 225 12.26 -13.15 4.32
N ILE A 226 12.68 -12.97 3.07
CA ILE A 226 13.70 -12.00 2.66
C ILE A 226 13.11 -11.18 1.54
N TRP A 227 13.24 -9.87 1.64
CA TRP A 227 12.79 -8.92 0.64
C TRP A 227 13.90 -7.90 0.37
N TYR A 228 14.42 -7.92 -0.84
CA TYR A 228 15.33 -6.91 -1.37
C TYR A 228 14.63 -6.07 -2.42
N THR A 229 14.82 -4.76 -2.36
CA THR A 229 14.35 -3.82 -3.39
C THR A 229 15.43 -2.78 -3.64
N GLU A 230 15.65 -2.48 -4.91
CA GLU A 230 16.46 -1.37 -5.39
C GLU A 230 15.68 -0.62 -6.46
N GLY A 231 15.75 0.71 -6.42
CA GLY A 231 15.11 1.58 -7.41
C GLY A 231 15.94 2.83 -7.67
N THR A 232 16.03 3.21 -8.93
CA THR A 232 16.51 4.52 -9.35
C THR A 232 15.41 5.23 -10.10
N LYS A 233 15.20 6.52 -9.83
CA LYS A 233 14.11 7.30 -10.40
C LYS A 233 14.55 8.72 -10.68
N ASN A 234 14.29 9.16 -11.89
CA ASN A 234 14.36 10.57 -12.21
C ASN A 234 12.97 11.20 -12.02
N SER A 235 12.96 12.42 -11.53
CA SER A 235 11.74 13.21 -11.40
C SER A 235 12.01 14.59 -11.95
N ARG A 236 11.24 14.96 -12.96
CA ARG A 236 11.22 16.31 -13.49
C ARG A 236 10.30 17.17 -12.61
N GLY A 237 10.63 18.44 -12.46
CA GLY A 237 9.71 19.44 -11.94
C GLY A 237 8.45 19.58 -12.81
N SER A 238 7.54 20.43 -12.40
CA SER A 238 6.34 20.76 -13.19
C SER A 238 6.69 21.11 -14.64
N VAL A 239 5.82 20.77 -15.59
CA VAL A 239 6.02 21.14 -17.02
C VAL A 239 6.12 22.66 -17.27
N LEU A 240 5.72 23.48 -16.28
CA LEU A 240 5.88 24.93 -16.31
C LEU A 240 7.27 25.39 -15.81
N THR A 241 8.03 24.54 -15.14
CA THR A 241 9.37 24.84 -14.61
C THR A 241 10.41 24.08 -15.41
N ALA A 242 11.08 24.76 -16.33
CA ALA A 242 12.12 24.13 -17.15
C ALA A 242 13.36 23.78 -16.31
N GLY A 243 13.92 22.57 -16.51
CA GLY A 243 15.27 22.24 -16.10
C GLY A 243 15.46 21.54 -14.74
N ASN A 244 14.42 21.35 -13.95
CA ASN A 244 14.50 20.68 -12.64
C ASN A 244 14.51 19.16 -12.82
N LEU A 245 15.68 18.55 -12.68
CA LEU A 245 15.85 17.09 -12.65
C LEU A 245 16.29 16.68 -11.25
N ASN A 246 15.45 15.92 -10.59
CA ASN A 246 15.77 15.31 -9.32
C ASN A 246 16.06 13.82 -9.55
N HIS A 247 17.05 13.31 -8.84
CA HIS A 247 17.42 11.91 -8.89
C HIS A 247 17.28 11.27 -7.51
N LEU A 248 16.57 10.16 -7.44
CA LEU A 248 16.34 9.38 -6.24
C LEU A 248 16.89 7.96 -6.43
N GLU A 249 17.68 7.50 -5.50
CA GLU A 249 18.10 6.11 -5.38
C GLU A 249 17.61 5.55 -4.05
N ASP A 250 16.89 4.44 -4.10
CA ASP A 250 16.38 3.71 -2.94
C ASP A 250 16.91 2.28 -2.96
N ARG A 251 17.41 1.82 -1.82
CA ARG A 251 17.76 0.41 -1.60
C ARG A 251 17.24 -0.04 -0.25
N SER A 252 16.63 -1.21 -0.22
CA SER A 252 16.20 -1.79 1.05
C SER A 252 16.40 -3.29 1.10
N VAL A 253 16.79 -3.77 2.28
CA VAL A 253 16.85 -5.18 2.63
C VAL A 253 15.97 -5.39 3.86
N ARG A 254 15.04 -6.33 3.79
CA ARG A 254 14.19 -6.71 4.91
C ARG A 254 14.25 -8.21 5.11
N GLY A 255 14.55 -8.62 6.33
CA GLY A 255 14.58 -10.01 6.74
C GLY A 255 13.62 -10.25 7.90
N LEU A 256 12.90 -11.36 7.87
CA LEU A 256 11.95 -11.72 8.90
C LEU A 256 12.03 -13.21 9.18
N PHE A 257 12.14 -13.58 10.46
CA PHE A 257 11.99 -14.94 10.94
C PHE A 257 10.84 -15.00 11.95
N ALA A 258 9.88 -15.90 11.74
CA ALA A 258 8.78 -16.09 12.66
C ALA A 258 8.67 -17.57 13.08
N ALA A 259 8.45 -17.78 14.37
CA ALA A 259 8.14 -19.06 14.96
C ALA A 259 6.76 -19.04 15.62
N HIS A 260 5.97 -20.06 15.39
CA HIS A 260 4.59 -20.15 15.86
C HIS A 260 4.35 -21.51 16.54
N LYS A 261 3.91 -21.48 17.78
CA LYS A 261 3.52 -22.66 18.56
C LYS A 261 2.19 -22.44 19.24
N ARG A 262 1.19 -23.24 18.89
CA ARG A 262 -0.21 -23.07 19.35
C ARG A 262 -0.72 -21.66 19.00
N ASP A 263 -1.03 -20.83 20.02
CA ASP A 263 -1.59 -19.50 19.94
C ASP A 263 -0.53 -18.39 20.08
N VAL A 264 0.75 -18.74 20.20
CA VAL A 264 1.86 -17.77 20.38
C VAL A 264 2.72 -17.72 19.12
N LYS A 265 3.00 -16.51 18.65
CA LYS A 265 3.90 -16.21 17.54
C LYS A 265 4.99 -15.24 18.01
N ALA A 266 6.24 -15.60 17.79
CA ALA A 266 7.38 -14.71 17.93
C ALA A 266 7.93 -14.38 16.55
N THR A 267 8.26 -13.12 16.32
CA THR A 267 8.80 -12.63 15.04
C THR A 267 10.00 -11.75 15.30
N LEU A 268 11.13 -12.05 14.68
CA LEU A 268 12.31 -11.21 14.61
C LEU A 268 12.38 -10.59 13.22
N PHE A 269 12.57 -9.28 13.16
CA PHE A 269 12.69 -8.51 11.94
C PHE A 269 13.99 -7.69 11.95
N TYR A 270 14.63 -7.63 10.79
CA TYR A 270 15.69 -6.68 10.48
C TYR A 270 15.36 -5.99 9.17
N GLY A 271 15.44 -4.66 9.16
CA GLY A 271 15.30 -3.81 7.98
C GLY A 271 16.45 -2.85 7.87
N LYS A 272 16.97 -2.67 6.66
CA LYS A 272 17.92 -1.63 6.32
C LYS A 272 17.43 -0.89 5.10
N GLU A 273 17.38 0.43 5.19
CA GLU A 273 17.06 1.34 4.10
C GLU A 273 18.25 2.24 3.83
N TRP A 274 18.57 2.44 2.57
CA TRP A 274 19.52 3.42 2.08
C TRP A 274 18.81 4.26 1.02
N GLN A 275 18.93 5.57 1.14
CA GLN A 275 18.27 6.52 0.27
C GLN A 275 19.23 7.65 -0.07
N ALA A 276 19.36 7.99 -1.36
CA ALA A 276 20.09 9.15 -1.83
C ALA A 276 19.16 9.99 -2.70
N TYR A 277 19.07 11.26 -2.39
CA TYR A 277 18.31 12.26 -3.14
C TYR A 277 19.26 13.35 -3.64
N THR A 278 19.15 13.70 -4.92
CA THR A 278 19.91 14.78 -5.52
C THR A 278 18.94 15.71 -6.24
N ASP A 279 18.95 16.99 -5.87
CA ASP A 279 18.24 18.07 -6.55
C ASP A 279 19.27 18.97 -7.24
N THR A 280 19.34 18.91 -8.56
CA THR A 280 20.29 19.69 -9.36
C THR A 280 19.79 21.07 -9.73
N ALA A 281 18.52 21.36 -9.47
CA ALA A 281 17.85 22.58 -9.90
C ALA A 281 17.71 23.60 -8.80
N SER A 282 17.75 23.18 -7.52
CA SER A 282 17.77 24.15 -6.43
C SER A 282 19.11 24.88 -6.44
N PHE A 283 19.09 26.18 -6.17
CA PHE A 283 20.31 26.96 -5.98
C PHE A 283 21.22 26.39 -4.88
N LEU A 284 20.69 25.49 -4.04
CA LEU A 284 21.39 24.79 -2.97
C LEU A 284 22.18 23.56 -3.47
N ASN A 285 21.90 23.07 -4.70
CA ASN A 285 22.46 21.83 -5.24
C ASN A 285 22.44 20.71 -4.19
N LEU A 286 21.24 20.46 -3.64
CA LEU A 286 21.03 19.58 -2.50
C LEU A 286 21.40 18.14 -2.84
N ARG A 287 22.31 17.56 -2.06
CA ARG A 287 22.57 16.11 -2.08
C ARG A 287 22.39 15.57 -0.67
N ASP A 288 21.38 14.72 -0.49
CA ASP A 288 21.06 14.11 0.79
C ASP A 288 21.21 12.60 0.69
N THR A 289 21.92 12.00 1.63
CA THR A 289 22.12 10.54 1.70
C THR A 289 21.84 10.07 3.13
N ASN A 290 20.89 9.15 3.27
CA ASN A 290 20.44 8.65 4.56
C ASN A 290 20.45 7.13 4.57
N THR A 291 20.80 6.55 5.71
CA THR A 291 20.74 5.11 5.97
C THR A 291 19.99 4.90 7.29
N TYR A 292 19.07 3.95 7.29
CA TYR A 292 18.31 3.57 8.46
C TYR A 292 18.40 2.07 8.68
N ASP A 293 18.64 1.66 9.92
CA ASP A 293 18.60 0.27 10.37
C ASP A 293 17.50 0.11 11.41
N GLN A 294 16.69 -0.93 11.29
CA GLN A 294 15.65 -1.30 12.24
C GLN A 294 15.81 -2.75 12.67
N VAL A 295 15.76 -2.98 13.97
CA VAL A 295 15.59 -4.32 14.54
C VAL A 295 14.30 -4.33 15.34
N SER A 296 13.43 -5.32 15.10
CA SER A 296 12.17 -5.44 15.85
C SER A 296 11.95 -6.85 16.35
N LEU A 297 11.49 -6.96 17.59
CA LEU A 297 10.99 -8.21 18.17
C LEU A 297 9.50 -8.06 18.43
N ARG A 298 8.72 -8.95 17.82
CA ARG A 298 7.27 -9.02 18.04
C ARG A 298 6.90 -10.30 18.76
N LEU A 299 6.11 -10.18 19.81
CA LEU A 299 5.46 -11.27 20.51
C LEU A 299 3.94 -11.09 20.38
N ALA A 300 3.27 -12.08 19.84
CA ALA A 300 1.82 -12.06 19.66
C ALA A 300 1.20 -13.33 20.22
N LYS A 301 0.07 -13.18 20.88
CA LYS A 301 -0.76 -14.27 21.36
C LYS A 301 -2.18 -14.05 20.90
N ASP A 302 -2.77 -15.06 20.24
CA ASP A 302 -4.14 -15.03 19.77
C ASP A 302 -4.92 -16.20 20.38
N HIS A 303 -5.83 -15.85 21.27
CA HIS A 303 -6.70 -16.79 21.97
C HIS A 303 -8.16 -16.48 21.61
N LYS A 304 -9.05 -17.44 21.73
CA LYS A 304 -10.49 -17.26 21.42
C LYS A 304 -11.12 -16.02 22.07
N ARG A 305 -10.72 -15.70 23.30
CA ARG A 305 -11.29 -14.58 24.07
C ARG A 305 -10.49 -13.28 23.96
N TYR A 306 -9.24 -13.32 23.58
CA TYR A 306 -8.38 -12.13 23.50
C TYR A 306 -7.26 -12.31 22.49
N ALA A 307 -6.70 -11.20 22.05
CA ALA A 307 -5.44 -11.18 21.33
C ALA A 307 -4.54 -10.08 21.90
N SER A 308 -3.28 -10.40 22.08
CA SER A 308 -2.28 -9.46 22.59
C SER A 308 -1.09 -9.43 21.66
N ASN A 309 -0.51 -8.27 21.48
CA ASN A 309 0.66 -8.07 20.65
C ASN A 309 1.57 -7.02 21.30
N VAL A 310 2.86 -7.31 21.34
CA VAL A 310 3.90 -6.37 21.75
C VAL A 310 4.99 -6.38 20.68
N VAL A 311 5.39 -5.20 20.24
CA VAL A 311 6.49 -4.97 19.31
C VAL A 311 7.48 -4.03 19.97
N ALA A 312 8.72 -4.47 20.14
CA ALA A 312 9.82 -3.62 20.54
C ALA A 312 10.74 -3.40 19.34
N SER A 313 11.00 -2.17 18.99
CA SER A 313 11.82 -1.78 17.85
C SER A 313 12.94 -0.84 18.29
N TYR A 314 14.12 -1.07 17.75
CA TYR A 314 15.25 -0.15 17.78
C TYR A 314 15.52 0.34 16.38
N VAL A 315 15.55 1.65 16.19
CA VAL A 315 15.81 2.32 14.93
C VAL A 315 17.05 3.19 15.06
N ARG A 316 17.97 3.03 14.13
CA ARG A 316 19.16 3.88 14.01
C ARG A 316 19.18 4.51 12.63
N GLY A 317 19.23 5.84 12.60
CA GLY A 317 19.43 6.63 11.39
C GLY A 317 20.80 7.27 11.37
N ALA A 318 21.45 7.28 10.24
CA ALA A 318 22.69 7.99 9.98
C ALA A 318 22.64 8.62 8.60
N GLY A 319 23.05 9.88 8.46
CA GLY A 319 23.02 10.56 7.18
C GLY A 319 23.38 12.03 7.25
N THR A 320 23.14 12.72 6.16
CA THR A 320 23.49 14.13 5.99
C THR A 320 22.76 15.03 6.98
N SER A 321 21.49 14.70 7.27
CA SER A 321 20.65 15.54 8.12
C SER A 321 20.94 15.36 9.62
N ARG A 322 20.95 14.12 10.13
CA ARG A 322 21.22 13.84 11.56
C ARG A 322 21.42 12.36 11.87
N ASN A 323 22.23 12.08 12.89
CA ASN A 323 22.26 10.76 13.51
C ASN A 323 21.13 10.65 14.55
N VAL A 324 20.29 9.63 14.42
CA VAL A 324 19.13 9.39 15.30
C VAL A 324 19.17 7.97 15.82
N SER A 325 18.85 7.80 17.10
CA SER A 325 18.63 6.48 17.72
C SER A 325 17.32 6.53 18.50
N LEU A 326 16.38 5.64 18.17
CA LEU A 326 15.05 5.62 18.74
C LEU A 326 14.73 4.22 19.25
N ILE A 327 14.13 4.15 20.43
CA ILE A 327 13.50 2.93 20.95
C ILE A 327 12.00 3.16 20.96
N GLN A 328 11.29 2.21 20.37
CA GLN A 328 9.84 2.23 20.30
C GLN A 328 9.27 0.92 20.83
N ILE A 329 8.30 1.00 21.72
CA ILE A 329 7.57 -0.16 22.23
C ILE A 329 6.08 0.07 21.96
N ASN A 330 5.46 -0.85 21.25
CA ASN A 330 4.05 -0.82 20.94
C ASN A 330 3.37 -2.04 21.54
N ALA A 331 2.32 -1.82 22.28
CA ALA A 331 1.50 -2.87 22.86
C ALA A 331 0.04 -2.70 22.40
N SER A 332 -0.60 -3.82 22.11
CA SER A 332 -2.04 -3.83 21.85
C SER A 332 -2.70 -5.04 22.48
N HIS A 333 -3.88 -4.84 23.01
CA HIS A 333 -4.71 -5.89 23.60
C HIS A 333 -6.15 -5.76 23.11
N LEU A 334 -6.64 -6.82 22.49
CA LEU A 334 -8.03 -6.98 22.06
C LEU A 334 -8.70 -7.94 23.03
N GLN A 335 -9.75 -7.49 23.68
CA GLN A 335 -10.66 -8.32 24.49
C GLN A 335 -11.94 -8.58 23.71
N ARG A 336 -12.37 -9.85 23.57
CA ARG A 336 -13.64 -10.24 22.94
C ARG A 336 -14.68 -10.51 24.02
N PHE A 337 -15.84 -9.87 23.88
CA PHE A 337 -17.01 -10.03 24.76
C PHE A 337 -18.11 -10.75 23.97
N GLY A 338 -18.11 -12.08 24.04
CA GLY A 338 -18.97 -12.92 23.20
C GLY A 338 -18.53 -12.89 21.73
N GLU A 339 -19.50 -13.00 20.84
CA GLU A 339 -19.29 -13.08 19.37
C GLU A 339 -19.41 -11.71 18.69
N TYR A 340 -20.01 -10.73 19.37
CA TYR A 340 -20.44 -9.49 18.73
C TYR A 340 -19.59 -8.28 19.07
N ILE A 341 -18.98 -8.24 20.25
CA ILE A 341 -18.28 -7.05 20.74
C ILE A 341 -16.81 -7.38 21.02
N SER A 342 -15.94 -6.50 20.62
CA SER A 342 -14.54 -6.51 21.06
C SER A 342 -14.05 -5.10 21.34
N VAL A 343 -13.12 -5.00 22.30
CA VAL A 343 -12.46 -3.75 22.67
C VAL A 343 -10.96 -3.91 22.46
N LEU A 344 -10.37 -3.01 21.71
CA LEU A 344 -8.93 -2.93 21.46
C LEU A 344 -8.36 -1.73 22.18
N GLY A 345 -7.38 -1.97 23.05
CA GLY A 345 -6.52 -0.92 23.59
C GLY A 345 -5.14 -0.95 22.93
N LYS A 346 -4.57 0.21 22.65
CA LYS A 346 -3.22 0.38 22.14
C LYS A 346 -2.44 1.35 23.00
N ALA A 347 -1.15 1.08 23.19
CA ALA A 347 -0.20 1.98 23.81
C ALA A 347 1.12 1.94 23.04
N SER A 348 1.72 3.08 22.84
CA SER A 348 3.05 3.24 22.25
C SER A 348 3.91 4.09 23.17
N PHE A 349 5.15 3.67 23.34
CA PHE A 349 6.19 4.43 24.00
C PHE A 349 7.27 4.72 22.99
N TRP A 350 7.58 5.98 22.83
CA TRP A 350 8.64 6.46 21.96
C TRP A 350 9.61 7.30 22.80
N ASN A 351 10.82 6.77 22.99
CA ASN A 351 11.75 7.27 24.00
C ASN A 351 11.06 7.41 25.37
N GLU A 352 10.84 8.62 25.85
CA GLU A 352 10.26 8.92 27.17
C GLU A 352 8.76 9.28 27.11
N THR A 353 8.17 9.35 25.91
CA THR A 353 6.79 9.80 25.72
C THR A 353 5.85 8.64 25.43
N GLY A 354 4.73 8.60 26.14
CA GLY A 354 3.68 7.58 25.97
C GLY A 354 2.45 8.12 25.25
N PHE A 355 1.88 7.29 24.39
CA PHE A 355 0.65 7.58 23.65
C PHE A 355 -0.30 6.40 23.73
N GLY A 356 -1.60 6.65 23.63
CA GLY A 356 -2.59 5.59 23.69
C GLY A 356 -3.82 5.87 22.85
N GLY A 357 -4.50 4.79 22.46
CA GLY A 357 -5.77 4.81 21.74
C GLY A 357 -6.62 3.61 22.14
N ALA A 358 -7.91 3.73 21.96
CA ALA A 358 -8.86 2.66 22.21
C ALA A 358 -9.90 2.58 21.08
N GLN A 359 -10.38 1.37 20.84
CA GLN A 359 -11.35 1.09 19.78
C GLN A 359 -12.35 0.06 20.27
N VAL A 360 -13.63 0.29 20.01
CA VAL A 360 -14.70 -0.67 20.20
C VAL A 360 -15.17 -1.14 18.84
N ASN A 361 -15.32 -2.45 18.68
CA ASN A 361 -15.84 -3.07 17.48
C ASN A 361 -17.11 -3.84 17.83
N TRP A 362 -18.09 -3.73 16.96
CA TRP A 362 -19.29 -4.53 16.97
C TRP A 362 -19.45 -5.24 15.63
N THR A 363 -19.79 -6.52 15.67
CA THR A 363 -20.12 -7.32 14.49
C THR A 363 -21.51 -7.92 14.67
N GLY A 364 -22.30 -7.95 13.63
CA GLY A 364 -23.64 -8.52 13.66
C GLY A 364 -23.97 -9.18 12.32
N LYS A 365 -24.93 -10.10 12.36
CA LYS A 365 -25.45 -10.75 11.15
C LYS A 365 -26.98 -10.81 11.23
N ASN A 366 -27.63 -10.38 10.15
CA ASN A 366 -29.07 -10.49 9.97
C ASN A 366 -29.43 -10.78 8.50
N HIS A 367 -30.72 -10.66 8.15
CA HIS A 367 -31.19 -10.88 6.78
C HIS A 367 -30.63 -9.86 5.76
N LEU A 368 -30.21 -8.66 6.19
CA LEU A 368 -29.57 -7.65 5.34
C LEU A 368 -28.11 -7.98 5.03
N GLY A 369 -27.43 -8.75 5.90
CA GLY A 369 -26.02 -9.15 5.67
C GLY A 369 -25.21 -9.19 6.95
N ASN A 370 -23.88 -9.10 6.77
CA ASN A 370 -22.90 -8.98 7.84
C ASN A 370 -22.65 -7.50 8.10
N HIS A 371 -22.82 -7.08 9.34
CA HIS A 371 -22.61 -5.70 9.79
C HIS A 371 -21.33 -5.63 10.60
N HIS A 372 -20.59 -4.56 10.40
CA HIS A 372 -19.45 -4.24 11.23
C HIS A 372 -19.44 -2.75 11.57
N MET A 373 -19.24 -2.42 12.83
CA MET A 373 -19.11 -1.06 13.32
C MET A 373 -17.87 -0.94 14.19
N THR A 374 -17.13 0.12 13.98
CA THR A 374 -15.95 0.45 14.76
C THR A 374 -16.05 1.90 15.19
N ALA A 375 -15.69 2.19 16.44
CA ALA A 375 -15.51 3.55 16.93
C ALA A 375 -14.29 3.61 17.84
N GLY A 376 -13.51 4.69 17.76
CA GLY A 376 -12.30 4.76 18.56
C GLY A 376 -11.50 6.05 18.43
N THR A 377 -10.38 6.04 19.14
CA THR A 377 -9.38 7.09 19.14
C THR A 377 -8.06 6.54 18.59
N PHE A 378 -7.40 7.32 17.75
CA PHE A 378 -6.17 6.93 17.07
C PHE A 378 -5.15 8.05 17.18
N TYR A 379 -3.88 7.74 16.94
CA TYR A 379 -2.80 8.72 17.00
C TYR A 379 -1.73 8.38 15.96
N ARG A 380 -0.96 9.39 15.55
CA ARG A 380 0.25 9.26 14.74
C ARG A 380 1.38 10.07 15.36
N LEU A 381 2.53 9.44 15.52
CA LEU A 381 3.74 10.11 15.96
C LEU A 381 4.36 10.90 14.79
N PRO A 382 5.01 12.05 15.05
CA PRO A 382 5.81 12.72 14.05
C PRO A 382 6.91 11.80 13.51
N THR A 383 7.24 11.92 12.24
CA THR A 383 8.29 11.16 11.59
C THR A 383 9.67 11.76 11.87
N ILE A 384 10.74 11.00 11.59
CA ILE A 384 12.12 11.50 11.75
C ILE A 384 12.34 12.75 10.89
N ASN A 385 11.83 12.76 9.66
CA ASN A 385 11.95 13.92 8.78
C ASN A 385 11.16 15.13 9.30
N GLU A 386 9.95 14.93 9.82
CA GLU A 386 9.16 16.01 10.39
C GLU A 386 9.89 16.63 11.60
N LEU A 387 10.56 15.83 12.41
CA LEU A 387 11.27 16.34 13.60
C LEU A 387 12.65 16.94 13.27
N PHE A 388 13.39 16.32 12.34
CA PHE A 388 14.84 16.54 12.26
C PHE A 388 15.36 16.87 10.87
N TRP A 389 14.49 17.03 9.86
CA TRP A 389 14.94 17.43 8.52
C TRP A 389 15.67 18.77 8.57
N THR A 390 16.84 18.85 7.93
CA THR A 390 17.60 20.11 7.83
C THR A 390 17.47 20.63 6.40
N PRO A 391 16.99 21.90 6.23
CA PRO A 391 16.91 22.98 7.23
C PRO A 391 15.53 23.22 7.88
N GLY A 392 14.53 22.36 7.76
CA GLY A 392 13.15 22.71 8.09
C GLY A 392 12.43 21.83 9.13
N GLY A 393 13.08 20.82 9.75
CA GLY A 393 12.42 19.98 10.77
C GLY A 393 12.04 20.74 12.03
N ASN A 394 10.96 20.28 12.71
CA ASN A 394 10.44 20.88 13.94
C ASN A 394 10.40 19.83 15.07
N PRO A 395 11.34 19.89 16.05
CA PRO A 395 11.39 18.93 17.14
C PRO A 395 10.26 19.09 18.19
N ASP A 396 9.51 20.19 18.14
CA ASP A 396 8.43 20.50 19.10
C ASP A 396 7.07 19.98 18.65
N LEU A 397 7.00 19.21 17.55
CA LEU A 397 5.76 18.66 17.04
C LEU A 397 5.06 17.73 18.02
N LEU A 398 3.77 17.96 18.18
CA LEU A 398 2.86 17.09 18.92
C LEU A 398 2.40 15.92 18.03
N ALA A 399 2.04 14.81 18.66
CA ALA A 399 1.38 13.71 17.96
C ALA A 399 0.02 14.15 17.40
N GLU A 400 -0.26 13.77 16.15
CA GLU A 400 -1.60 13.90 15.61
C GLU A 400 -2.57 12.95 16.32
N ARG A 401 -3.81 13.35 16.45
CA ARG A 401 -4.89 12.52 17.02
C ARG A 401 -6.10 12.51 16.09
N SER A 402 -6.84 11.40 16.12
CA SER A 402 -8.15 11.33 15.48
C SER A 402 -9.15 10.59 16.32
N TYR A 403 -10.41 10.98 16.14
CA TYR A 403 -11.60 10.32 16.66
C TYR A 403 -12.40 9.85 15.46
N GLY A 404 -12.81 8.59 15.46
CA GLY A 404 -13.46 8.09 14.27
C GLY A 404 -14.47 6.99 14.52
N ALA A 405 -15.41 6.90 13.60
CA ALA A 405 -16.36 5.80 13.53
C ALA A 405 -16.48 5.30 12.10
N LYS A 406 -16.60 4.01 11.95
CA LYS A 406 -16.83 3.31 10.70
C LYS A 406 -18.03 2.37 10.84
N TYR A 407 -18.84 2.32 9.80
CA TYR A 407 -19.84 1.29 9.62
C TYR A 407 -19.65 0.62 8.26
N SER A 408 -19.82 -0.69 8.20
CA SER A 408 -19.88 -1.43 6.94
C SER A 408 -20.93 -2.52 6.96
N LEU A 409 -21.46 -2.81 5.78
CA LEU A 409 -22.43 -3.85 5.49
C LEU A 409 -21.95 -4.65 4.29
N ALA A 410 -21.85 -5.97 4.44
CA ALA A 410 -21.52 -6.88 3.37
C ALA A 410 -22.61 -7.94 3.20
N LYS A 411 -23.10 -8.12 1.97
CA LYS A 411 -24.08 -9.14 1.62
C LYS A 411 -23.65 -9.84 0.34
N LYS A 412 -23.75 -11.16 0.35
CA LYS A 412 -23.53 -11.99 -0.83
C LYS A 412 -24.76 -12.85 -1.07
N TRP A 413 -25.25 -12.79 -2.28
CA TRP A 413 -26.23 -13.69 -2.87
C TRP A 413 -25.51 -14.64 -3.82
N GLU A 414 -26.22 -15.49 -4.54
CA GLU A 414 -25.62 -16.45 -5.46
C GLU A 414 -24.72 -15.77 -6.50
N ASP A 415 -25.26 -14.81 -7.24
CA ASP A 415 -24.59 -14.13 -8.35
C ASP A 415 -24.26 -12.66 -8.06
N VAL A 416 -24.70 -12.11 -6.92
CA VAL A 416 -24.54 -10.70 -6.58
C VAL A 416 -23.80 -10.56 -5.27
N SER A 417 -22.85 -9.63 -5.21
CA SER A 417 -22.30 -9.18 -3.93
C SER A 417 -22.46 -7.67 -3.76
N LEU A 418 -22.68 -7.24 -2.54
CA LEU A 418 -22.78 -5.83 -2.18
C LEU A 418 -21.96 -5.56 -0.93
N PHE A 419 -21.16 -4.52 -0.99
CA PHE A 419 -20.46 -3.94 0.16
C PHE A 419 -20.75 -2.45 0.21
N VAL A 420 -21.11 -1.96 1.39
CA VAL A 420 -21.32 -0.53 1.67
C VAL A 420 -20.54 -0.17 2.91
N SER A 421 -19.83 0.95 2.88
CA SER A 421 -19.15 1.46 4.07
C SER A 421 -19.23 2.97 4.17
N THR A 422 -19.18 3.48 5.40
CA THR A 422 -18.99 4.90 5.68
C THR A 422 -18.00 5.05 6.83
N ASP A 423 -17.09 5.99 6.68
CA ASP A 423 -16.06 6.36 7.65
C ASP A 423 -16.22 7.84 8.00
N GLN A 424 -16.18 8.18 9.29
CA GLN A 424 -16.26 9.53 9.81
C GLN A 424 -15.05 9.75 10.71
N LEU A 425 -14.24 10.76 10.42
CA LEU A 425 -12.99 11.04 11.11
C LEU A 425 -12.84 12.52 11.43
N TYR A 426 -12.55 12.81 12.67
CA TYR A 426 -12.19 14.13 13.16
C TYR A 426 -10.73 14.12 13.60
N PHE A 427 -9.93 15.04 13.11
CA PHE A 427 -8.50 15.15 13.34
C PHE A 427 -8.17 16.38 14.16
N THR A 428 -7.18 16.23 15.05
CA THR A 428 -6.56 17.33 15.78
C THR A 428 -5.04 17.26 15.69
N ASN A 429 -4.38 18.40 15.77
CA ASN A 429 -2.92 18.53 15.66
C ASN A 429 -2.36 17.94 14.37
N LEU A 430 -3.07 18.10 13.24
CA LEU A 430 -2.55 17.64 11.95
C LEU A 430 -1.21 18.30 11.64
N ILE A 431 -0.23 17.49 11.28
CA ILE A 431 1.09 17.95 10.87
C ILE A 431 1.06 18.26 9.38
N GLN A 432 1.39 19.50 9.05
CA GLN A 432 1.51 19.96 7.68
C GLN A 432 2.83 20.68 7.44
N TRP A 433 3.42 20.42 6.29
CA TRP A 433 4.55 21.18 5.80
C TRP A 433 4.04 22.50 5.20
N THR A 434 4.56 23.62 5.69
CA THR A 434 4.22 24.95 5.23
C THR A 434 5.48 25.73 4.86
N PRO A 435 5.41 26.68 3.91
CA PRO A 435 6.52 27.59 3.65
C PRO A 435 6.80 28.43 4.91
N GLY A 436 8.00 28.31 5.47
CA GLY A 436 8.46 29.16 6.57
C GLY A 436 8.91 30.54 6.10
N ALA A 437 9.06 31.48 7.04
CA ALA A 437 9.50 32.84 6.77
C ALA A 437 10.91 32.94 6.14
N ASN A 438 11.72 31.90 6.31
CA ASN A 438 13.06 31.76 5.74
C ASN A 438 13.07 31.13 4.32
N GLY A 439 11.90 30.90 3.71
CA GLY A 439 11.73 30.27 2.41
C GLY A 439 11.88 28.75 2.38
N PHE A 440 12.15 28.11 3.51
CA PHE A 440 12.16 26.65 3.64
C PHE A 440 10.81 26.11 4.12
N TRP A 441 10.47 24.91 3.69
CA TRP A 441 9.30 24.20 4.20
C TRP A 441 9.58 23.67 5.60
N SER A 442 8.67 23.91 6.54
CA SER A 442 8.71 23.44 7.91
C SER A 442 7.39 22.76 8.30
N PRO A 443 7.40 21.65 9.05
CA PRO A 443 6.18 21.03 9.52
C PRO A 443 5.72 21.65 10.83
N ASP A 444 4.42 21.91 10.92
CA ASP A 444 3.76 22.42 12.12
C ASP A 444 2.43 21.70 12.40
N ASN A 445 1.98 21.70 13.66
CA ASN A 445 0.65 21.23 14.04
C ASN A 445 -0.37 22.36 13.82
N ILE A 446 -1.00 22.40 12.66
CA ILE A 446 -1.70 23.59 12.22
C ILE A 446 -3.20 23.46 12.05
N GLU A 447 -3.77 22.27 12.10
CA GLU A 447 -5.16 22.14 11.66
C GLU A 447 -5.98 21.15 12.48
N GLN A 448 -7.26 21.46 12.59
CA GLN A 448 -8.31 20.50 12.85
C GLN A 448 -9.06 20.26 11.54
N ALA A 449 -9.38 19.01 11.27
CA ALA A 449 -10.08 18.67 10.05
C ALA A 449 -11.11 17.56 10.29
N TYR A 450 -12.12 17.54 9.44
CA TYR A 450 -13.12 16.49 9.39
C TYR A 450 -13.12 15.86 8.01
N THR A 451 -13.23 14.52 7.98
CA THR A 451 -13.40 13.77 6.74
C THR A 451 -14.53 12.75 6.87
N SER A 452 -15.33 12.64 5.82
CA SER A 452 -16.36 11.62 5.65
C SER A 452 -16.12 10.90 4.33
N THR A 453 -16.01 9.56 4.38
CA THR A 453 -15.82 8.75 3.18
C THR A 453 -16.88 7.67 3.14
N SER A 454 -17.66 7.62 2.07
CA SER A 454 -18.68 6.60 1.85
C SER A 454 -18.40 5.84 0.57
N SER A 455 -18.47 4.51 0.62
CA SER A 455 -18.16 3.65 -0.52
C SER A 455 -19.23 2.59 -0.73
N ILE A 456 -19.51 2.30 -2.00
CA ILE A 456 -20.39 1.22 -2.44
C ILE A 456 -19.64 0.39 -3.46
N ILE A 457 -19.55 -0.93 -3.23
CA ILE A 457 -19.00 -1.88 -4.19
C ILE A 457 -20.04 -2.95 -4.45
N GLY A 458 -20.38 -3.13 -5.71
CA GLY A 458 -21.31 -4.15 -6.16
C GLY A 458 -20.70 -5.00 -7.26
N SER A 459 -20.93 -6.31 -7.21
CA SER A 459 -20.56 -7.19 -8.33
C SER A 459 -21.73 -8.09 -8.72
N TYR A 460 -21.77 -8.45 -10.01
CA TYR A 460 -22.77 -9.32 -10.58
C TYR A 460 -22.16 -10.25 -11.62
N HIS A 461 -22.47 -11.55 -11.48
CA HIS A 461 -22.12 -12.60 -12.42
C HIS A 461 -23.35 -13.05 -13.20
N TYR A 462 -23.25 -13.15 -14.51
CA TYR A 462 -24.28 -13.70 -15.35
C TYR A 462 -23.69 -14.45 -16.56
N GLY A 463 -23.73 -15.76 -16.49
CA GLY A 463 -23.10 -16.61 -17.51
C GLY A 463 -21.61 -16.29 -17.68
N SER A 464 -21.22 -15.86 -18.88
CA SER A 464 -19.83 -15.46 -19.19
C SER A 464 -19.51 -14.00 -18.81
N TRP A 465 -20.45 -13.27 -18.24
CA TRP A 465 -20.27 -11.86 -17.88
C TRP A 465 -20.00 -11.69 -16.39
N PHE A 466 -19.02 -10.86 -16.09
CA PHE A 466 -18.76 -10.35 -14.75
C PHE A 466 -18.77 -8.82 -14.79
N ASN A 467 -19.48 -8.22 -13.86
CA ASN A 467 -19.59 -6.77 -13.71
C ASN A 467 -19.24 -6.39 -12.27
N GLU A 468 -18.45 -5.34 -12.10
CA GLU A 468 -18.15 -4.77 -10.80
C GLU A 468 -18.16 -3.24 -10.87
N ILE A 469 -18.82 -2.61 -9.93
CA ILE A 469 -18.82 -1.17 -9.76
C ILE A 469 -18.31 -0.83 -8.36
N SER A 470 -17.39 0.12 -8.30
CA SER A 470 -16.85 0.68 -7.05
C SER A 470 -17.03 2.19 -7.09
N LEU A 471 -17.78 2.72 -6.14
CA LEU A 471 -18.11 4.15 -6.03
C LEU A 471 -17.62 4.63 -4.67
N THR A 472 -16.97 5.77 -4.63
CA THR A 472 -16.51 6.41 -3.38
C THR A 472 -16.79 7.90 -3.42
N HIS A 473 -17.55 8.38 -2.46
CA HIS A 473 -17.75 9.80 -2.19
C HIS A 473 -16.90 10.19 -0.99
N GLN A 474 -16.23 11.33 -1.09
CA GLN A 474 -15.36 11.85 -0.05
C GLN A 474 -15.66 13.32 0.21
N TYR A 475 -15.93 13.64 1.45
CA TYR A 475 -16.07 15.00 1.95
C TYR A 475 -14.94 15.30 2.92
N SER A 476 -14.25 16.41 2.77
CA SER A 476 -13.18 16.82 3.68
C SER A 476 -13.23 18.32 3.91
N ARG A 477 -13.05 18.75 5.17
CA ARG A 477 -13.04 20.18 5.52
C ARG A 477 -12.02 20.45 6.61
N ILE A 478 -11.34 21.58 6.47
CA ILE A 478 -10.55 22.21 7.51
C ILE A 478 -11.54 22.93 8.43
N LEU A 479 -11.53 22.61 9.71
CA LEU A 479 -12.44 23.19 10.71
C LEU A 479 -11.79 24.36 11.44
N GLU A 480 -10.49 24.23 11.72
CA GLU A 480 -9.68 25.26 12.35
C GLU A 480 -8.33 25.30 11.66
N ALA A 481 -7.92 26.46 11.21
CA ALA A 481 -6.67 26.67 10.48
C ALA A 481 -5.83 27.77 11.16
N VAL A 482 -4.51 27.60 11.15
CA VAL A 482 -3.57 28.63 11.60
C VAL A 482 -3.55 29.83 10.64
N ILE A 483 -3.76 29.56 9.36
CA ILE A 483 -3.86 30.62 8.35
C ILE A 483 -5.32 31.03 8.21
N ALA A 484 -5.64 32.24 8.64
CA ALA A 484 -6.99 32.81 8.54
C ALA A 484 -7.51 32.75 7.09
N GLY A 485 -8.77 32.33 6.93
CA GLY A 485 -9.43 32.21 5.63
C GLY A 485 -9.36 30.82 5.00
N ASN A 486 -8.67 29.86 5.61
CA ASN A 486 -8.68 28.47 5.17
C ASN A 486 -9.74 27.61 5.87
N GLU A 487 -10.47 28.14 6.85
CA GLU A 487 -11.57 27.44 7.51
C GLU A 487 -12.71 27.17 6.52
N GLY A 488 -13.29 25.98 6.61
CA GLY A 488 -14.36 25.53 5.71
C GLY A 488 -13.86 25.07 4.33
N THR A 489 -12.58 25.21 4.01
CA THR A 489 -12.03 24.78 2.73
C THR A 489 -11.77 23.27 2.71
N SER A 490 -11.70 22.70 1.50
CA SER A 490 -11.41 21.27 1.30
C SER A 490 -9.92 20.99 1.44
N LEU A 491 -9.59 19.80 1.91
CA LEU A 491 -8.21 19.32 1.90
C LEU A 491 -7.72 19.12 0.45
N LEU A 492 -6.44 19.44 0.19
CA LEU A 492 -5.88 19.50 -1.16
C LEU A 492 -5.74 18.14 -1.83
N TYR A 493 -5.89 18.12 -3.17
CA TYR A 493 -5.72 16.95 -4.05
C TYR A 493 -6.61 15.76 -3.65
N ARG A 494 -7.81 16.03 -3.13
CA ARG A 494 -8.79 15.00 -2.80
C ARG A 494 -10.01 15.16 -3.69
N PRO A 495 -10.28 14.17 -4.55
CA PRO A 495 -11.49 14.18 -5.34
C PRO A 495 -12.70 13.96 -4.41
N ASP A 496 -13.77 14.68 -4.65
CA ASP A 496 -15.04 14.54 -3.96
C ASP A 496 -15.76 13.22 -4.34
N PHE A 497 -15.50 12.72 -5.54
CA PHE A 497 -16.10 11.48 -6.03
C PHE A 497 -15.13 10.69 -6.91
N ASN A 498 -15.04 9.38 -6.68
CA ASN A 498 -14.32 8.43 -7.52
C ASN A 498 -15.23 7.27 -7.91
N ALA A 499 -15.09 6.79 -9.14
CA ALA A 499 -15.78 5.60 -9.59
C ALA A 499 -14.87 4.73 -10.45
N VAL A 500 -14.99 3.42 -10.27
CA VAL A 500 -14.39 2.41 -11.15
C VAL A 500 -15.47 1.42 -11.55
N TYR A 501 -15.65 1.19 -12.84
CA TYR A 501 -16.53 0.17 -13.37
C TYR A 501 -15.74 -0.81 -14.22
N THR A 502 -15.86 -2.09 -13.93
CA THR A 502 -15.18 -3.17 -14.63
C THR A 502 -16.22 -4.12 -15.21
N ILE A 503 -16.17 -4.35 -16.51
CA ILE A 503 -16.95 -5.39 -17.18
C ILE A 503 -15.98 -6.39 -17.81
N VAL A 504 -16.27 -7.67 -17.64
CA VAL A 504 -15.48 -8.78 -18.19
C VAL A 504 -16.40 -9.72 -18.95
N TYR A 505 -15.94 -10.13 -20.11
CA TYR A 505 -16.55 -11.20 -20.91
C TYR A 505 -15.56 -12.36 -21.07
N ASP A 506 -15.93 -13.53 -20.58
CA ASP A 506 -15.13 -14.75 -20.71
C ASP A 506 -15.73 -15.66 -21.80
N ALA A 507 -15.07 -15.70 -22.95
CA ALA A 507 -15.41 -16.57 -24.08
C ALA A 507 -14.72 -17.95 -24.01
N GLY A 508 -14.00 -18.26 -22.90
CA GLY A 508 -13.23 -19.48 -22.74
C GLY A 508 -11.88 -19.46 -23.47
N VAL A 509 -11.84 -19.11 -24.76
CA VAL A 509 -10.61 -18.98 -25.55
C VAL A 509 -9.91 -17.65 -25.27
N PHE A 510 -10.68 -16.59 -25.12
CA PHE A 510 -10.19 -15.27 -24.75
C PHE A 510 -11.06 -14.66 -23.64
N ASN A 511 -10.48 -13.76 -22.90
CA ASN A 511 -11.15 -12.99 -21.85
C ASN A 511 -10.92 -11.51 -22.16
N THR A 512 -12.00 -10.74 -22.27
CA THR A 512 -11.97 -9.31 -22.55
C THR A 512 -12.42 -8.55 -21.32
N GLN A 513 -11.67 -7.51 -20.92
CA GLN A 513 -11.97 -6.64 -19.79
C GLN A 513 -11.96 -5.18 -20.22
N LEU A 514 -13.05 -4.48 -20.00
CA LEU A 514 -13.12 -3.02 -20.11
C LEU A 514 -13.22 -2.45 -18.68
N ARG A 515 -12.35 -1.50 -18.37
CA ARG A 515 -12.38 -0.79 -17.09
C ARG A 515 -12.51 0.70 -17.35
N THR A 516 -13.51 1.30 -16.72
CA THR A 516 -13.77 2.74 -16.77
C THR A 516 -13.41 3.34 -15.44
N HIS A 517 -12.68 4.45 -15.46
CA HIS A 517 -12.28 5.20 -14.28
C HIS A 517 -12.83 6.62 -14.36
N TYR A 518 -13.39 7.09 -13.28
CA TYR A 518 -13.79 8.48 -13.09
C TYR A 518 -13.16 9.02 -11.81
N VAL A 519 -12.53 10.18 -11.90
CA VAL A 519 -11.99 10.94 -10.78
C VAL A 519 -12.60 12.32 -10.80
N GLY A 520 -13.24 12.72 -9.71
CA GLY A 520 -13.90 14.00 -9.54
C GLY A 520 -12.95 15.19 -9.46
N GLN A 521 -13.50 16.37 -9.33
CA GLN A 521 -12.76 17.61 -9.16
C GLN A 521 -11.90 17.61 -7.91
N ARG A 522 -10.75 18.30 -7.94
CA ARG A 522 -9.79 18.38 -6.85
C ARG A 522 -9.29 19.79 -6.68
N GLN A 523 -9.18 20.25 -5.44
CA GLN A 523 -8.58 21.54 -5.12
C GLN A 523 -7.06 21.41 -4.98
N THR A 524 -6.32 22.38 -5.52
CA THR A 524 -4.85 22.43 -5.44
C THR A 524 -4.34 23.64 -4.66
N LEU A 525 -5.21 24.62 -4.41
CA LEU A 525 -4.92 25.80 -3.61
C LEU A 525 -5.73 25.77 -2.31
N ARG A 526 -5.13 26.26 -1.23
CA ARG A 526 -5.72 26.20 0.13
C ARG A 526 -6.97 27.04 0.28
N ASP A 527 -7.06 28.15 -0.43
CA ASP A 527 -8.24 29.03 -0.46
C ASP A 527 -9.41 28.45 -1.27
N ASN A 528 -9.20 27.26 -1.88
CA ASN A 528 -10.14 26.61 -2.80
C ASN A 528 -10.60 27.53 -3.95
N SER A 529 -9.74 28.43 -4.38
CA SER A 529 -10.05 29.31 -5.50
C SER A 529 -10.28 28.50 -6.79
N PRO A 530 -11.16 28.95 -7.70
CA PRO A 530 -11.43 28.27 -8.96
C PRO A 530 -10.18 28.07 -9.85
N LEU A 531 -9.19 28.94 -9.73
CA LEU A 531 -7.91 28.86 -10.46
C LEU A 531 -7.09 27.63 -10.06
N GLY A 532 -7.28 27.11 -8.83
CA GLY A 532 -6.65 25.91 -8.33
C GLY A 532 -7.49 24.65 -8.48
N THR A 533 -8.62 24.69 -9.18
CA THR A 533 -9.49 23.53 -9.34
C THR A 533 -9.06 22.68 -10.52
N MET A 534 -8.61 21.46 -10.28
CA MET A 534 -8.40 20.45 -11.33
C MET A 534 -9.75 19.88 -11.76
N PRO A 535 -10.02 19.78 -13.08
CA PRO A 535 -11.26 19.21 -13.59
C PRO A 535 -11.39 17.73 -13.29
N SER A 536 -12.60 17.20 -13.42
CA SER A 536 -12.85 15.75 -13.38
C SER A 536 -12.25 15.07 -14.62
N GLU A 537 -11.85 13.81 -14.43
CA GLU A 537 -11.20 12.98 -15.46
C GLU A 537 -11.98 11.68 -15.66
N LEU A 538 -12.13 11.27 -16.92
CA LEU A 538 -12.73 9.99 -17.30
C LEU A 538 -11.84 9.31 -18.33
N TRP A 539 -11.45 8.06 -18.06
CA TRP A 539 -10.68 7.27 -19.03
C TRP A 539 -11.09 5.80 -18.99
N LEU A 540 -10.74 5.06 -20.04
CA LEU A 540 -11.05 3.66 -20.21
C LEU A 540 -9.78 2.87 -20.51
N ASP A 541 -9.68 1.68 -19.93
CA ASP A 541 -8.65 0.69 -20.23
C ASP A 541 -9.30 -0.57 -20.80
N LEU A 542 -8.81 -1.05 -21.96
CA LEU A 542 -9.27 -2.27 -22.60
C LEU A 542 -8.17 -3.32 -22.57
N SER A 543 -8.47 -4.49 -22.03
CA SER A 543 -7.53 -5.62 -21.97
C SER A 543 -8.14 -6.87 -22.61
N VAL A 544 -7.34 -7.58 -23.38
CA VAL A 544 -7.71 -8.88 -23.97
C VAL A 544 -6.64 -9.90 -23.62
N THR A 545 -7.06 -10.98 -22.98
CA THR A 545 -6.18 -12.11 -22.64
C THR A 545 -6.57 -13.33 -23.46
N SER A 546 -5.59 -14.02 -24.06
CA SER A 546 -5.80 -15.30 -24.75
C SER A 546 -4.78 -16.34 -24.27
N LYS A 547 -5.22 -17.59 -24.20
CA LYS A 547 -4.34 -18.75 -24.09
C LYS A 547 -3.92 -19.16 -25.51
N ILE A 548 -2.70 -18.81 -25.91
CA ILE A 548 -2.16 -19.21 -27.20
C ILE A 548 -1.88 -20.71 -27.22
N PHE A 549 -1.30 -21.23 -26.12
CA PHE A 549 -1.06 -22.64 -25.86
C PHE A 549 -1.36 -22.96 -24.40
N ASN A 550 -1.43 -24.23 -24.02
CA ASN A 550 -1.69 -24.65 -22.63
C ASN A 550 -0.80 -23.98 -21.59
N LYS A 551 0.40 -23.55 -21.98
CA LYS A 551 1.40 -22.94 -21.09
C LYS A 551 1.64 -21.45 -21.34
N LEU A 552 1.19 -20.92 -22.49
CA LEU A 552 1.48 -19.54 -22.90
C LEU A 552 0.20 -18.71 -22.92
N ARG A 553 0.22 -17.60 -22.19
CA ARG A 553 -0.84 -16.58 -22.19
C ARG A 553 -0.30 -15.27 -22.78
N LEU A 554 -1.11 -14.64 -23.58
CA LEU A 554 -0.89 -13.29 -24.10
C LEU A 554 -1.93 -12.36 -23.49
N LEU A 555 -1.47 -11.21 -22.99
CA LEU A 555 -2.32 -10.10 -22.56
C LEU A 555 -1.96 -8.87 -23.40
N LEU A 556 -2.94 -8.32 -24.08
CA LEU A 556 -2.86 -7.04 -24.78
C LEU A 556 -3.70 -6.02 -24.01
N THR A 557 -3.15 -4.84 -23.76
CA THR A 557 -3.89 -3.77 -23.09
C THR A 557 -3.72 -2.45 -23.84
N VAL A 558 -4.83 -1.76 -24.06
CA VAL A 558 -4.88 -0.36 -24.47
C VAL A 558 -5.22 0.43 -23.22
N HIS A 559 -4.27 1.20 -22.72
CA HIS A 559 -4.45 2.10 -21.60
C HIS A 559 -4.98 3.44 -22.09
N ASN A 560 -5.88 4.03 -21.31
CA ASN A 560 -6.51 5.32 -21.65
C ASN A 560 -7.03 5.35 -23.11
N LEU A 561 -7.92 4.43 -23.44
CA LEU A 561 -8.51 4.26 -24.78
C LEU A 561 -9.12 5.57 -25.33
N THR A 562 -9.67 6.40 -24.45
CA THR A 562 -10.24 7.71 -24.77
C THR A 562 -9.19 8.75 -25.16
N GLY A 563 -7.92 8.57 -24.78
CA GLY A 563 -6.86 9.58 -24.94
C GLY A 563 -7.06 10.79 -24.05
N ALA A 564 -7.83 10.66 -22.95
CA ALA A 564 -8.11 11.77 -22.03
C ALA A 564 -6.81 12.32 -21.40
N GLU A 565 -6.75 13.63 -21.24
CA GLU A 565 -5.72 14.27 -20.44
C GLU A 565 -5.93 13.92 -18.96
N ARG A 566 -4.86 13.53 -18.29
CA ARG A 566 -4.88 13.05 -16.92
C ARG A 566 -3.73 13.63 -16.14
N ASN A 567 -4.00 13.98 -14.87
CA ASN A 567 -3.01 14.50 -13.95
C ASN A 567 -3.32 14.03 -12.53
N PHE A 568 -2.35 13.51 -11.79
CA PHE A 568 -2.52 13.37 -10.33
C PHE A 568 -2.19 14.69 -9.61
N PHE A 569 -1.17 15.37 -10.08
CA PHE A 569 -0.78 16.72 -9.61
C PHE A 569 -0.91 17.72 -10.75
N LEU A 570 -1.29 18.94 -10.39
CA LEU A 570 -1.37 20.04 -11.34
C LEU A 570 -0.04 20.23 -12.08
N ASN A 571 -0.09 20.33 -13.41
CA ASN A 571 1.08 20.46 -14.29
C ASN A 571 2.05 19.27 -14.32
N TYR A 572 1.53 18.06 -13.99
CA TYR A 572 2.24 16.79 -14.16
C TYR A 572 1.38 15.84 -15.02
N PRO A 573 1.38 16.03 -16.36
CA PRO A 573 0.56 15.22 -17.24
C PRO A 573 0.99 13.76 -17.21
N LEU A 574 0.00 12.86 -17.16
CA LEU A 574 0.18 11.41 -17.27
C LEU A 574 0.10 10.96 -18.73
N PRO A 575 0.58 9.75 -19.06
CA PRO A 575 0.49 9.23 -20.43
C PRO A 575 -0.95 9.24 -20.95
N GLY A 576 -1.12 9.74 -22.16
CA GLY A 576 -2.33 9.59 -22.96
C GLY A 576 -2.57 8.12 -23.35
N ARG A 577 -3.20 7.88 -24.51
CA ARG A 577 -3.40 6.52 -25.02
C ARG A 577 -2.06 5.83 -25.28
N HIS A 578 -1.87 4.65 -24.67
CA HIS A 578 -0.67 3.84 -24.88
C HIS A 578 -1.01 2.35 -24.81
N TYR A 579 -0.08 1.50 -25.27
CA TYR A 579 -0.33 0.09 -25.50
C TYR A 579 0.67 -0.75 -24.74
N SER A 580 0.23 -1.90 -24.20
CA SER A 580 1.12 -2.87 -23.58
C SER A 580 0.85 -4.28 -24.06
N ILE A 581 1.94 -5.06 -24.11
CA ILE A 581 1.94 -6.48 -24.46
C ILE A 581 2.59 -7.22 -23.31
N THR A 582 1.93 -8.26 -22.82
CA THR A 582 2.47 -9.13 -21.77
C THR A 582 2.37 -10.59 -22.22
N LEU A 583 3.49 -11.31 -22.10
CA LEU A 583 3.58 -12.75 -22.33
C LEU A 583 3.85 -13.44 -20.99
N GLN A 584 3.04 -14.43 -20.65
CA GLN A 584 3.22 -15.25 -19.46
C GLN A 584 3.36 -16.72 -19.82
N LEU A 585 4.48 -17.32 -19.46
CA LEU A 585 4.75 -18.73 -19.58
C LEU A 585 4.60 -19.43 -18.23
N ASN A 586 3.74 -20.45 -18.16
CA ASN A 586 3.52 -21.28 -16.99
C ASN A 586 4.04 -22.68 -17.27
N SER A 587 4.99 -23.18 -16.47
CA SER A 587 5.26 -24.61 -16.47
C SER A 587 4.21 -25.31 -15.62
N LYS A 588 3.50 -26.27 -16.17
CA LYS A 588 2.82 -27.25 -15.32
C LYS A 588 3.88 -28.14 -14.67
N SER A 589 3.90 -28.24 -13.34
CA SER A 589 4.45 -29.40 -12.65
C SER A 589 3.53 -30.59 -12.87
#